data_9f91d6a0638684f944a54593a2f3915a
#
_entry.id   9f91d6a0638684f944a54593a2f3915a
#
_cell.length_a   1.000
_cell.length_b   1.000
_cell.length_c   1.000
_cell.angle_alpha   90.00
_cell.angle_beta   90.00
_cell.angle_gamma   90.00
#
_symmetry.space_group_name_H-M   'P 1'
#
loop_
_entity.id
_entity.type
_entity.pdbx_description
1 polymer ?
#
loop_
_entity_poly.entity_id
_entity_poly.type
_entity_poly.pdbx_seq_one_letter_code
_entity_poly.pdbx_strand_id
1 'polypeptide(L)'
;MIHTTRNNIFKKPKIEFFNTFDREEFLLLIVKGIVIGIAAGIIGSAFRYIIHWGNEYRHEFMATATMEQIVIWAMIMMVLGWGCHLLLKWAPLSGGSGIPQIEGEMKGIFNMNPFPTLVSKFFGGAFTGIVGF
;
A
#
# COMPACT_ATOMS: atom_id res chain seq x y z
N MET A 1 -49.01 -28.62 12.09
CA MET A 1 -49.02 -27.49 11.15
C MET A 1 -47.75 -26.67 11.32
N ILE A 2 -46.61 -27.16 10.83
CA ILE A 2 -45.35 -26.41 10.78
C ILE A 2 -44.65 -26.81 9.47
N HIS A 3 -45.11 -26.24 8.36
CA HIS A 3 -44.42 -26.29 7.08
C HIS A 3 -44.72 -24.97 6.40
N THR A 4 -43.78 -24.08 6.35
CA THR A 4 -43.59 -23.07 5.27
C THR A 4 -42.82 -21.88 5.81
N THR A 5 -41.50 -22.00 6.05
CA THR A 5 -40.64 -20.81 6.14
C THR A 5 -39.17 -21.19 5.88
N ARG A 6 -38.88 -21.96 4.84
CA ARG A 6 -37.49 -22.37 4.51
C ARG A 6 -37.00 -21.98 3.13
N ASN A 7 -37.73 -21.17 2.35
CA ASN A 7 -37.39 -20.95 0.93
C ASN A 7 -36.95 -19.53 0.55
N ASN A 8 -36.54 -18.67 1.51
CA ASN A 8 -36.17 -17.29 1.14
C ASN A 8 -34.74 -16.88 1.51
N ILE A 9 -33.86 -17.83 1.90
CA ILE A 9 -32.48 -17.48 2.32
C ILE A 9 -31.48 -17.45 1.15
N PHE A 10 -31.83 -18.01 0.00
CA PHE A 10 -30.98 -17.99 -1.19
C PHE A 10 -31.60 -17.18 -2.34
N LYS A 11 -31.99 -15.94 -2.06
CA LYS A 11 -32.12 -15.01 -3.19
C LYS A 11 -30.70 -14.72 -3.69
N LYS A 12 -30.32 -15.44 -4.77
CA LYS A 12 -29.11 -15.12 -5.54
C LYS A 12 -29.15 -13.63 -5.82
N PRO A 13 -28.10 -12.84 -5.49
CA PRO A 13 -28.07 -11.46 -5.93
C PRO A 13 -28.19 -11.50 -7.44
N LYS A 14 -29.27 -10.93 -7.96
CA LYS A 14 -29.46 -10.78 -9.41
C LYS A 14 -28.23 -10.05 -9.92
N ILE A 15 -27.55 -10.67 -10.89
CA ILE A 15 -26.48 -10.07 -11.68
C ILE A 15 -27.14 -9.03 -12.62
N GLU A 16 -27.87 -8.08 -12.06
CA GLU A 16 -28.38 -6.91 -12.78
C GLU A 16 -27.32 -5.81 -12.87
N PHE A 17 -26.19 -5.99 -12.18
CA PHE A 17 -25.10 -5.01 -12.14
C PHE A 17 -24.46 -4.79 -13.53
N PHE A 18 -24.49 -5.79 -14.41
CA PHE A 18 -23.87 -5.70 -15.74
C PHE A 18 -24.75 -5.08 -16.81
N ASN A 19 -26.08 -4.99 -16.60
CA ASN A 19 -27.00 -4.45 -17.59
C ASN A 19 -27.35 -2.96 -17.40
N THR A 20 -26.83 -2.32 -16.35
CA THR A 20 -27.21 -0.93 -16.01
C THR A 20 -26.12 0.09 -16.36
N PHE A 21 -24.94 -0.37 -16.80
CA PHE A 21 -23.92 0.56 -17.28
C PHE A 21 -24.17 0.90 -18.74
N ASP A 22 -24.52 2.15 -19.00
CA ASP A 22 -24.48 2.71 -20.34
C ASP A 22 -23.07 2.51 -20.92
N ARG A 23 -23.01 2.16 -22.20
CA ARG A 23 -21.75 1.85 -22.91
C ARG A 23 -20.69 2.94 -22.74
N GLU A 24 -21.11 4.18 -22.61
CA GLU A 24 -20.24 5.33 -22.40
C GLU A 24 -19.65 5.36 -20.99
N GLU A 25 -20.42 5.04 -19.97
CA GLU A 25 -19.91 4.96 -18.59
C GLU A 25 -18.89 3.84 -18.43
N PHE A 26 -19.12 2.70 -19.07
CA PHE A 26 -18.18 1.57 -19.06
C PHE A 26 -16.84 1.92 -19.73
N LEU A 27 -16.88 2.61 -20.87
CA LEU A 27 -15.68 3.09 -21.56
C LEU A 27 -14.91 4.11 -20.71
N LEU A 28 -15.61 5.03 -20.05
CA LEU A 28 -14.99 5.99 -19.14
C LEU A 28 -14.31 5.32 -17.94
N LEU A 29 -14.91 4.26 -17.39
CA LEU A 29 -14.30 3.48 -16.30
C LEU A 29 -13.02 2.77 -16.76
N ILE A 30 -13.03 2.21 -17.98
CA ILE A 30 -11.83 1.57 -18.56
C ILE A 30 -10.71 2.60 -18.74
N VAL A 31 -11.02 3.75 -19.33
CA VAL A 31 -10.02 4.81 -19.55
C VAL A 31 -9.44 5.30 -18.22
N LYS A 32 -10.29 5.55 -17.21
CA LYS A 32 -9.84 5.92 -15.86
C LYS A 32 -8.95 4.83 -15.26
N GLY A 33 -9.32 3.56 -15.41
CA GLY A 33 -8.53 2.43 -14.93
C GLY A 33 -7.16 2.35 -15.58
N ILE A 34 -7.07 2.58 -16.89
CA ILE A 34 -5.80 2.61 -17.64
C ILE A 34 -4.90 3.75 -17.14
N VAL A 35 -5.43 4.96 -17.00
CA VAL A 35 -4.67 6.12 -16.52
C VAL A 35 -4.13 5.88 -15.11
N ILE A 36 -4.97 5.39 -14.21
CA ILE A 36 -4.57 5.05 -12.83
C ILE A 36 -3.52 3.93 -12.85
N GLY A 37 -3.71 2.91 -13.67
CA GLY A 37 -2.79 1.79 -13.80
C GLY A 37 -1.40 2.22 -14.30
N ILE A 38 -1.34 3.11 -15.30
CA ILE A 38 -0.07 3.67 -15.79
C ILE A 38 0.61 4.50 -14.70
N ALA A 39 -0.12 5.39 -14.03
CA ALA A 39 0.42 6.20 -12.95
C ALA A 39 0.97 5.34 -11.80
N ALA A 40 0.20 4.33 -11.36
CA ALA A 40 0.63 3.39 -10.34
C ALA A 40 1.85 2.56 -10.77
N GLY A 41 1.90 2.16 -12.04
CA GLY A 41 3.03 1.44 -12.63
C GLY A 41 4.32 2.26 -12.62
N ILE A 42 4.26 3.53 -12.98
CA ILE A 42 5.41 4.45 -12.96
C ILE A 42 5.92 4.63 -11.52
N ILE A 43 5.01 4.92 -10.59
CA ILE A 43 5.36 5.10 -9.16
C ILE A 43 5.96 3.82 -8.59
N GLY A 44 5.37 2.66 -8.88
CA GLY A 44 5.86 1.36 -8.41
C GLY A 44 7.24 1.01 -9.01
N SER A 45 7.48 1.33 -10.26
CA SER A 45 8.78 1.14 -10.92
C SER A 45 9.85 2.04 -10.32
N ALA A 46 9.54 3.31 -10.08
CA ALA A 46 10.45 4.25 -9.43
C ALA A 46 10.80 3.78 -8.00
N PHE A 47 9.80 3.29 -7.25
CA PHE A 47 9.99 2.74 -5.93
C PHE A 47 10.92 1.52 -5.94
N ARG A 48 10.71 0.57 -6.87
CA ARG A 48 11.61 -0.58 -7.05
C ARG A 48 13.02 -0.17 -7.40
N TYR A 49 13.18 0.83 -8.26
CA TYR A 49 14.48 1.34 -8.66
C TYR A 49 15.25 1.92 -7.47
N ILE A 50 14.59 2.71 -6.62
CA ILE A 50 15.18 3.29 -5.40
C ILE A 50 15.65 2.19 -4.46
N ILE A 51 14.83 1.17 -4.22
CA ILE A 51 15.18 0.05 -3.35
C ILE A 51 16.36 -0.75 -3.93
N HIS A 52 16.35 -1.02 -5.22
CA HIS A 52 17.42 -1.76 -5.88
C HIS A 52 18.76 -1.03 -5.75
N TRP A 53 18.78 0.25 -6.05
CA TRP A 53 19.96 1.08 -5.92
C TRP A 53 20.47 1.16 -4.47
N GLY A 54 19.59 1.32 -3.50
CA GLY A 54 19.93 1.31 -2.08
C GLY A 54 20.54 -0.03 -1.61
N ASN A 55 19.99 -1.15 -2.09
CA ASN A 55 20.50 -2.47 -1.77
C ASN A 55 21.88 -2.73 -2.38
N GLU A 56 22.11 -2.30 -3.61
CA GLU A 56 23.39 -2.46 -4.30
C GLU A 56 24.50 -1.66 -3.59
N TYR A 57 24.22 -0.40 -3.23
CA TYR A 57 25.13 0.44 -2.46
C TYR A 57 25.45 -0.17 -1.09
N ARG A 58 24.44 -0.69 -0.40
CA ARG A 58 24.63 -1.37 0.88
C ARG A 58 25.51 -2.61 0.75
N HIS A 59 25.32 -3.40 -0.31
CA HIS A 59 26.08 -4.62 -0.52
C HIS A 59 27.58 -4.34 -0.77
N GLU A 60 27.88 -3.35 -1.59
CA GLU A 60 29.25 -2.88 -1.82
C GLU A 60 29.89 -2.32 -0.53
N PHE A 61 29.13 -1.51 0.20
CA PHE A 61 29.60 -0.94 1.46
C PHE A 61 29.94 -2.03 2.49
N MET A 62 29.04 -3.00 2.69
CA MET A 62 29.26 -4.09 3.65
C MET A 62 30.41 -5.01 3.28
N ALA A 63 30.72 -5.16 2.01
CA ALA A 63 31.83 -6.00 1.54
C ALA A 63 33.22 -5.41 1.89
N THR A 64 33.31 -4.07 2.04
CA THR A 64 34.57 -3.35 2.29
C THR A 64 34.62 -2.61 3.61
N ALA A 65 33.53 -2.67 4.41
CA ALA A 65 33.40 -1.88 5.63
C ALA A 65 34.30 -2.36 6.76
N THR A 66 34.98 -1.41 7.40
CA THR A 66 35.68 -1.62 8.66
C THR A 66 34.72 -1.63 9.85
N MET A 67 35.15 -2.15 11.00
CA MET A 67 34.31 -2.18 12.22
C MET A 67 33.76 -0.81 12.62
N GLU A 68 34.53 0.25 12.47
CA GLU A 68 34.08 1.62 12.74
C GLU A 68 32.95 2.04 11.81
N GLN A 69 33.05 1.72 10.53
CA GLN A 69 32.03 2.01 9.53
C GLN A 69 30.72 1.24 9.77
N ILE A 70 30.81 0.00 10.23
CA ILE A 70 29.65 -0.80 10.61
C ILE A 70 28.90 -0.17 11.79
N VAL A 71 29.62 0.34 12.80
CA VAL A 71 29.01 1.03 13.94
C VAL A 71 28.31 2.32 13.49
N ILE A 72 28.94 3.11 12.62
CA ILE A 72 28.32 4.32 12.07
C ILE A 72 27.05 3.97 11.29
N TRP A 73 27.11 2.92 10.47
CA TRP A 73 25.96 2.43 9.73
C TRP A 73 24.81 2.01 10.66
N ALA A 74 25.12 1.28 11.74
CA ALA A 74 24.12 0.88 12.74
C ALA A 74 23.45 2.09 13.41
N MET A 75 24.21 3.14 13.69
CA MET A 75 23.65 4.40 14.23
C MET A 75 22.71 5.09 13.21
N ILE A 76 23.09 5.13 11.93
CA ILE A 76 22.23 5.65 10.86
C ILE A 76 20.91 4.85 10.78
N MET A 77 21.01 3.52 10.86
CA MET A 77 19.84 2.64 10.87
C MET A 77 18.89 2.92 12.04
N MET A 78 19.44 3.16 13.22
CA MET A 78 18.66 3.51 14.41
C MET A 78 17.91 4.84 14.22
N VAL A 79 18.55 5.84 13.64
CA VAL A 79 17.95 7.15 13.34
C VAL A 79 16.84 7.01 12.28
N LEU A 80 17.08 6.23 11.23
CA LEU A 80 16.08 5.96 10.18
C LEU A 80 14.86 5.19 10.73
N GLY A 81 15.10 4.19 11.60
CA GLY A 81 14.02 3.47 12.29
C GLY A 81 13.18 4.40 13.18
N TRP A 82 13.83 5.34 13.87
CA TRP A 82 13.12 6.35 14.63
C TRP A 82 12.32 7.30 13.73
N GLY A 83 12.86 7.68 12.58
CA GLY A 83 12.14 8.43 11.53
C GLY A 83 10.88 7.69 11.03
N CYS A 84 10.98 6.39 10.77
CA CYS A 84 9.84 5.55 10.42
C CYS A 84 8.77 5.53 11.54
N HIS A 85 9.19 5.48 12.81
CA HIS A 85 8.25 5.58 13.93
C HIS A 85 7.49 6.92 13.93
N LEU A 86 8.16 8.02 13.65
CA LEU A 86 7.51 9.33 13.54
C LEU A 86 6.50 9.38 12.36
N LEU A 87 6.84 8.80 11.23
CA LEU A 87 5.92 8.68 10.09
C LEU A 87 4.65 7.88 10.45
N LEU A 88 4.81 6.77 11.16
CA LEU A 88 3.69 5.97 11.65
C LEU A 88 2.85 6.72 12.68
N LYS A 89 3.45 7.54 13.52
CA LYS A 89 2.73 8.39 14.48
C LYS A 89 1.93 9.49 13.76
N TRP A 90 2.47 10.03 12.67
CA TRP A 90 1.77 11.03 11.86
C TRP A 90 0.61 10.43 11.04
N ALA A 91 0.79 9.23 10.51
CA ALA A 91 -0.23 8.51 9.76
C ALA A 91 -0.43 7.08 10.30
N PRO A 92 -1.15 6.90 11.42
CA PRO A 92 -1.26 5.60 12.10
C PRO A 92 -1.92 4.52 11.24
N LEU A 93 -2.76 4.92 10.27
CA LEU A 93 -3.37 4.00 9.31
C LEU A 93 -2.44 3.56 8.17
N SER A 94 -1.22 4.08 8.11
CA SER A 94 -0.22 3.66 7.12
C SER A 94 0.46 2.33 7.48
N GLY A 95 0.36 1.88 8.72
CA GLY A 95 0.89 0.60 9.16
C GLY A 95 0.15 -0.60 8.54
N GLY A 96 0.89 -1.63 8.15
CA GLY A 96 0.33 -2.86 7.59
C GLY A 96 0.06 -2.81 6.08
N SER A 97 -0.61 -3.85 5.57
CA SER A 97 -0.82 -4.10 4.14
C SER A 97 -1.73 -3.07 3.44
N GLY A 98 -2.60 -2.39 4.17
CA GLY A 98 -3.59 -1.46 3.64
C GLY A 98 -4.96 -2.08 3.34
N ILE A 99 -5.04 -3.39 3.17
CA ILE A 99 -6.31 -4.07 2.87
C ILE A 99 -7.35 -3.88 3.98
N PRO A 100 -7.03 -4.10 5.27
CA PRO A 100 -7.99 -3.88 6.36
C PRO A 100 -8.44 -2.43 6.48
N GLN A 101 -7.56 -1.48 6.14
CA GLN A 101 -7.86 -0.05 6.18
C GLN A 101 -8.87 0.33 5.10
N ILE A 102 -8.68 -0.15 3.86
CA ILE A 102 -9.62 0.07 2.75
C ILE A 102 -10.97 -0.58 3.06
N GLU A 103 -10.96 -1.80 3.59
CA GLU A 103 -12.20 -2.50 3.98
C GLU A 103 -12.97 -1.75 5.07
N GLY A 104 -12.26 -1.22 6.08
CA GLY A 104 -12.86 -0.43 7.14
C GLY A 104 -13.45 0.89 6.64
N GLU A 105 -12.80 1.56 5.69
CA GLU A 105 -13.32 2.77 5.05
C GLU A 105 -14.56 2.47 4.21
N MET A 106 -14.54 1.40 3.41
CA MET A 106 -15.71 0.96 2.63
C MET A 106 -16.91 0.60 3.50
N LYS A 107 -16.68 0.09 4.71
CA LYS A 107 -17.72 -0.20 5.70
C LYS A 107 -18.13 1.05 6.52
N GLY A 108 -17.52 2.21 6.28
CA GLY A 108 -17.84 3.44 7.00
C GLY A 108 -17.41 3.45 8.48
N ILE A 109 -16.50 2.55 8.89
CA ILE A 109 -16.03 2.44 10.27
C ILE A 109 -15.11 3.61 10.62
N PHE A 110 -14.29 4.08 9.69
CA PHE A 110 -13.43 5.26 9.82
C PHE A 110 -13.21 5.92 8.46
N ASN A 111 -12.80 7.18 8.50
CA ASN A 111 -12.46 7.95 7.30
C ASN A 111 -10.94 8.12 7.24
N MET A 112 -10.32 7.68 6.17
CA MET A 112 -8.89 7.70 6.00
C MET A 112 -8.49 8.86 5.07
N ASN A 113 -7.57 9.71 5.52
CA ASN A 113 -6.94 10.67 4.63
C ASN A 113 -5.95 9.94 3.70
N PRO A 114 -6.22 9.86 2.39
CA PRO A 114 -5.40 9.07 1.47
C PRO A 114 -3.98 9.65 1.30
N PHE A 115 -3.85 10.97 1.33
CA PHE A 115 -2.58 11.64 1.06
C PHE A 115 -1.49 11.35 2.11
N PRO A 116 -1.69 11.62 3.42
CA PRO A 116 -0.68 11.32 4.44
C PRO A 116 -0.38 9.83 4.52
N THR A 117 -1.38 8.96 4.30
CA THR A 117 -1.19 7.51 4.29
C THR A 117 -0.31 7.07 3.12
N LEU A 118 -0.53 7.61 1.91
CA LEU A 118 0.27 7.30 0.72
C LEU A 118 1.72 7.75 0.92
N VAL A 119 1.93 8.99 1.37
CA VAL A 119 3.25 9.57 1.62
C VAL A 119 4.00 8.75 2.67
N SER A 120 3.37 8.45 3.79
CA SER A 120 3.97 7.67 4.87
C SER A 120 4.32 6.23 4.41
N LYS A 121 3.48 5.58 3.61
CA LYS A 121 3.77 4.27 3.03
C LYS A 121 4.92 4.31 2.04
N PHE A 122 4.97 5.32 1.18
CA PHE A 122 6.02 5.44 0.17
C PHE A 122 7.39 5.67 0.84
N PHE A 123 7.50 6.66 1.70
CA PHE A 123 8.76 6.95 2.39
C PHE A 123 9.13 5.88 3.41
N GLY A 124 8.19 5.41 4.21
CA GLY A 124 8.44 4.32 5.16
C GLY A 124 8.91 3.04 4.47
N GLY A 125 8.24 2.65 3.37
CA GLY A 125 8.65 1.50 2.57
C GLY A 125 9.99 1.69 1.87
N ALA A 126 10.29 2.88 1.34
CA ALA A 126 11.58 3.19 0.73
C ALA A 126 12.72 3.11 1.76
N PHE A 127 12.54 3.71 2.93
CA PHE A 127 13.52 3.62 4.02
C PHE A 127 13.74 2.18 4.47
N THR A 128 12.68 1.44 4.70
CA THR A 128 12.77 0.01 5.09
C THR A 128 13.46 -0.81 4.01
N GLY A 129 13.15 -0.57 2.74
CA GLY A 129 13.76 -1.28 1.61
C GLY A 129 15.25 -0.96 1.42
N ILE A 130 15.68 0.29 1.61
CA ILE A 130 17.10 0.69 1.55
C ILE A 130 17.89 0.11 2.74
N VAL A 131 17.27 0.11 3.90
CA VAL A 131 17.83 -0.43 5.15
C VAL A 131 17.98 -1.95 5.08
N GLY A 132 17.13 -2.64 4.31
CA GLY A 132 17.23 -4.08 4.05
C GLY A 132 16.52 -4.95 5.09
N PHE A 133 15.38 -4.46 5.58
CA PHE A 133 14.42 -5.26 6.36
C PHE A 133 13.43 -5.97 5.44
#